data_bf5c412a527c59cd82daa23e61eb0c81
#
_entry.id   bf5c412a527c59cd82daa23e61eb0c81
#
_cell.length_a   1.000
_cell.length_b   1.000
_cell.length_c   1.000
_cell.angle_alpha   90.00
_cell.angle_beta   90.00
_cell.angle_gamma   90.00
#
_symmetry.space_group_name_H-M   'P 1'
#
loop_
_entity.id
_entity.type
_entity.pdbx_description
1 polymer ?
#
loop_
_entity_poly.entity_id
_entity_poly.type
_entity_poly.pdbx_seq_one_letter_code
_entity_poly.pdbx_strand_id
1 'polypeptide(L)'
;MTRQVEAHHFCAHLNDEMRQCLIFDGPDADSRLIGVEYIISETLFLTLPDSEKPFWHSHDYEVKSGYLFLPGVPGPIQRKELEVIAKTYGKTIHFWQVDRGDNLPLGLPQLMMALTRDGQLENHIAGLDHGRHPLANAAGKGIHSLLREVDCEPINSVPRAFV
;
A
#
# COMPACT_ATOMS: atom_id res chain seq x y z
N MET A 1 -6.00 15.98 1.24
CA MET A 1 -5.50 15.12 2.35
C MET A 1 -5.11 16.04 3.47
N THR A 2 -5.65 15.87 4.66
CA THR A 2 -5.39 16.72 5.82
C THR A 2 -4.34 16.12 6.76
N ARG A 3 -4.16 14.82 6.72
CA ARG A 3 -3.10 14.09 7.43
C ARG A 3 -2.81 12.78 6.70
N GLN A 4 -1.63 12.24 6.90
CA GLN A 4 -1.30 10.89 6.42
C GLN A 4 -1.81 9.85 7.42
N VAL A 5 -2.29 8.75 6.91
CA VAL A 5 -2.85 7.63 7.69
C VAL A 5 -2.12 6.37 7.28
N GLU A 6 -1.76 5.56 8.25
CA GLU A 6 -1.27 4.21 8.00
C GLU A 6 -2.39 3.38 7.42
N ALA A 7 -2.09 2.60 6.37
CA ALA A 7 -3.07 1.81 5.65
C ALA A 7 -2.64 0.34 5.61
N HIS A 8 -3.57 -0.55 5.89
CA HIS A 8 -3.39 -2.00 5.89
C HIS A 8 -4.10 -2.59 4.69
N HIS A 9 -3.33 -3.22 3.79
CA HIS A 9 -3.83 -3.82 2.57
C HIS A 9 -3.95 -5.33 2.70
N PHE A 10 -5.12 -5.87 2.45
CA PHE A 10 -5.39 -7.30 2.40
C PHE A 10 -5.70 -7.69 0.97
N CYS A 11 -4.78 -8.43 0.36
CA CYS A 11 -4.75 -8.63 -1.09
C CYS A 11 -4.98 -10.08 -1.49
N ALA A 12 -5.67 -10.28 -2.62
CA ALA A 12 -5.82 -11.56 -3.28
C ALA A 12 -5.31 -11.48 -4.73
N HIS A 13 -4.62 -12.53 -5.17
CA HIS A 13 -4.27 -12.68 -6.57
C HIS A 13 -5.50 -13.07 -7.39
N LEU A 14 -5.79 -12.33 -8.45
CA LEU A 14 -6.75 -12.74 -9.48
C LEU A 14 -6.07 -13.66 -10.50
N ASN A 15 -4.82 -13.36 -10.83
CA ASN A 15 -3.94 -14.14 -11.71
C ASN A 15 -2.49 -13.68 -11.48
N ASP A 16 -1.56 -14.15 -12.31
CA ASP A 16 -0.12 -13.83 -12.19
C ASP A 16 0.20 -12.35 -12.42
N GLU A 17 -0.69 -11.60 -13.06
CA GLU A 17 -0.45 -10.21 -13.44
C GLU A 17 -1.35 -9.21 -12.70
N MET A 18 -2.33 -9.69 -11.92
CA MET A 18 -3.30 -8.81 -11.28
C MET A 18 -3.65 -9.25 -9.85
N ARG A 19 -3.66 -8.28 -8.93
CA ARG A 19 -4.13 -8.42 -7.56
C ARG A 19 -5.24 -7.42 -7.28
N GLN A 20 -6.05 -7.71 -6.28
CA GLN A 20 -7.05 -6.80 -5.72
C GLN A 20 -6.92 -6.78 -4.21
N CYS A 21 -7.03 -5.58 -3.62
CA CYS A 21 -6.82 -5.38 -2.19
C CYS A 21 -7.99 -4.62 -1.57
N LEU A 22 -8.34 -5.00 -0.35
CA LEU A 22 -9.12 -4.17 0.56
C LEU A 22 -8.15 -3.35 1.41
N ILE A 23 -8.49 -2.09 1.68
CA ILE A 23 -7.65 -1.18 2.45
C ILE A 23 -8.38 -0.77 3.73
N PHE A 24 -7.72 -0.98 4.87
CA PHE A 24 -8.22 -0.61 6.20
C PHE A 24 -7.31 0.43 6.85
N ASP A 25 -7.83 1.17 7.82
CA ASP A 25 -7.09 2.15 8.62
C ASP A 25 -6.43 1.57 9.88
N GLY A 26 -6.35 0.25 9.95
CA GLY A 26 -5.71 -0.49 11.03
C GLY A 26 -5.73 -2.00 10.79
N PRO A 27 -5.03 -2.78 11.63
CA PRO A 27 -4.93 -4.24 11.48
C PRO A 27 -6.04 -4.99 12.21
N ASP A 28 -6.82 -4.33 13.05
CA ASP A 28 -7.76 -4.97 13.98
C ASP A 28 -9.13 -5.21 13.35
N ALA A 29 -9.93 -6.08 13.98
CA ALA A 29 -11.24 -6.47 13.49
C ALA A 29 -12.28 -5.32 13.43
N ASP A 30 -12.05 -4.24 14.17
CA ASP A 30 -12.87 -3.02 14.19
C ASP A 30 -12.31 -1.90 13.30
N SER A 31 -11.25 -2.17 12.55
CA SER A 31 -10.68 -1.23 11.58
C SER A 31 -11.66 -0.92 10.47
N ARG A 32 -11.66 0.33 10.01
CA ARG A 32 -12.58 0.80 8.98
C ARG A 32 -12.05 0.44 7.59
N LEU A 33 -12.92 -0.13 6.76
CA LEU A 33 -12.63 -0.30 5.34
C LEU A 33 -12.66 1.09 4.67
N ILE A 34 -11.50 1.59 4.28
CA ILE A 34 -11.34 2.97 3.77
C ILE A 34 -11.19 3.05 2.26
N GLY A 35 -10.86 1.94 1.59
CA GLY A 35 -10.65 1.94 0.15
C GLY A 35 -10.40 0.56 -0.42
N VAL A 36 -10.09 0.56 -1.71
CA VAL A 36 -9.67 -0.61 -2.48
C VAL A 36 -8.52 -0.25 -3.39
N GLU A 37 -7.72 -1.24 -3.75
CA GLU A 37 -6.65 -1.08 -4.72
C GLU A 37 -6.63 -2.24 -5.71
N TYR A 38 -6.40 -1.93 -6.98
CA TYR A 38 -6.01 -2.89 -8.00
C TYR A 38 -4.53 -2.74 -8.28
N ILE A 39 -3.82 -3.85 -8.30
CA ILE A 39 -2.38 -3.89 -8.58
C ILE A 39 -2.16 -4.72 -9.84
N ILE A 40 -1.42 -4.17 -10.79
CA ILE A 40 -1.09 -4.84 -12.05
C ILE A 40 0.41 -4.88 -12.30
N SER A 41 0.85 -5.85 -13.09
CA SER A 41 2.22 -5.94 -13.55
C SER A 41 2.60 -4.75 -14.45
N GLU A 42 3.90 -4.47 -14.56
CA GLU A 42 4.41 -3.50 -15.53
C GLU A 42 4.00 -3.83 -16.96
N THR A 43 3.96 -5.12 -17.32
CA THR A 43 3.53 -5.59 -18.64
C THR A 43 2.11 -5.13 -18.95
N LEU A 44 1.16 -5.34 -18.03
CA LEU A 44 -0.21 -4.87 -18.21
C LEU A 44 -0.30 -3.33 -18.19
N PHE A 45 0.43 -2.67 -17.29
CA PHE A 45 0.45 -1.21 -17.21
C PHE A 45 0.87 -0.58 -18.55
N LEU A 46 1.88 -1.15 -19.22
CA LEU A 46 2.35 -0.64 -20.50
C LEU A 46 1.31 -0.76 -21.62
N THR A 47 0.37 -1.68 -21.51
CA THR A 47 -0.74 -1.85 -22.47
C THR A 47 -1.90 -0.88 -22.25
N LEU A 48 -1.95 -0.21 -21.10
CA LEU A 48 -3.05 0.73 -20.81
C LEU A 48 -3.04 1.92 -21.77
N PRO A 49 -4.21 2.46 -22.11
CA PRO A 49 -4.30 3.74 -22.82
C PRO A 49 -3.58 4.85 -22.05
N ASP A 50 -2.96 5.80 -22.73
CA ASP A 50 -2.26 6.92 -22.08
C ASP A 50 -3.18 7.78 -21.20
N SER A 51 -4.46 7.85 -21.51
CA SER A 51 -5.47 8.50 -20.69
C SER A 51 -5.76 7.79 -19.37
N GLU A 52 -5.46 6.50 -19.26
CA GLU A 52 -5.68 5.70 -18.05
C GLU A 52 -4.45 5.69 -17.13
N LYS A 53 -3.24 5.70 -17.70
CA LYS A 53 -1.98 5.63 -16.95
C LYS A 53 -1.85 6.65 -15.81
N PRO A 54 -2.32 7.91 -15.92
CA PRO A 54 -2.24 8.90 -14.84
C PRO A 54 -3.02 8.54 -13.56
N PHE A 55 -3.90 7.54 -13.63
CA PHE A 55 -4.65 7.06 -12.45
C PHE A 55 -3.93 5.95 -11.68
N TRP A 56 -2.76 5.54 -12.16
CA TRP A 56 -1.94 4.48 -11.57
C TRP A 56 -0.64 5.06 -11.01
N HIS A 57 -0.19 4.52 -9.89
CA HIS A 57 1.08 4.88 -9.26
C HIS A 57 2.03 3.69 -9.25
N SER A 58 3.32 3.95 -9.28
CA SER A 58 4.36 2.92 -9.17
C SER A 58 4.65 2.61 -7.72
N HIS A 59 4.84 1.33 -7.39
CA HIS A 59 5.30 0.89 -6.07
C HIS A 59 6.83 0.96 -5.88
N ASP A 60 7.58 1.34 -6.90
CA ASP A 60 9.05 1.32 -6.87
C ASP A 60 9.62 2.13 -5.69
N TYR A 61 9.14 3.36 -5.52
CA TYR A 61 9.61 4.22 -4.44
C TYR A 61 9.16 3.71 -3.06
N GLU A 62 7.93 3.29 -2.90
CA GLU A 62 7.40 2.82 -1.61
C GLU A 62 8.15 1.58 -1.13
N VAL A 63 8.44 0.64 -2.02
CA VAL A 63 9.26 -0.53 -1.69
C VAL A 63 10.70 -0.15 -1.37
N LYS A 64 11.34 0.65 -2.23
CA LYS A 64 12.76 1.03 -2.03
C LYS A 64 12.99 1.91 -0.82
N SER A 65 12.02 2.74 -0.45
CA SER A 65 12.08 3.57 0.75
C SER A 65 11.72 2.80 2.03
N GLY A 66 11.16 1.59 1.92
CA GLY A 66 10.66 0.82 3.05
C GLY A 66 9.29 1.30 3.55
N TYR A 67 8.58 2.14 2.80
CA TYR A 67 7.22 2.55 3.13
C TYR A 67 6.23 1.39 2.97
N LEU A 68 6.50 0.53 2.01
CA LEU A 68 5.76 -0.69 1.79
C LEU A 68 6.59 -1.88 2.31
N PHE A 69 6.01 -2.68 3.18
CA PHE A 69 6.61 -3.90 3.69
C PHE A 69 5.53 -4.94 4.02
N LEU A 70 5.93 -6.17 4.28
CA LEU A 70 5.04 -7.30 4.54
C LEU A 70 5.22 -7.77 5.99
N PRO A 71 4.38 -7.35 6.94
CA PRO A 71 4.49 -7.73 8.34
C PRO A 71 4.40 -9.24 8.53
N GLY A 72 5.17 -9.78 9.47
CA GLY A 72 5.15 -11.20 9.79
C GLY A 72 5.72 -12.16 8.74
N VAL A 73 6.14 -11.65 7.56
CA VAL A 73 6.76 -12.46 6.52
C VAL A 73 8.27 -12.57 6.76
N PRO A 74 8.87 -13.78 6.78
CA PRO A 74 10.31 -13.95 6.96
C PRO A 74 11.13 -13.19 5.91
N GLY A 75 12.21 -12.53 6.35
CA GLY A 75 13.00 -11.60 5.56
C GLY A 75 13.37 -12.05 4.13
N PRO A 76 13.86 -13.29 3.90
CA PRO A 76 14.20 -13.75 2.56
C PRO A 76 12.97 -13.86 1.62
N ILE A 77 11.82 -14.26 2.17
CA ILE A 77 10.55 -14.37 1.43
C ILE A 77 10.03 -12.96 1.16
N GLN A 78 10.00 -12.11 2.18
CA GLN A 78 9.60 -10.71 2.06
C GLN A 78 10.39 -9.99 0.96
N ARG A 79 11.72 -10.14 0.94
CA ARG A 79 12.56 -9.52 -0.09
C ARG A 79 12.13 -9.92 -1.50
N LYS A 80 11.93 -11.23 -1.72
CA LYS A 80 11.53 -11.74 -3.04
C LYS A 80 10.17 -11.17 -3.47
N GLU A 81 9.21 -11.13 -2.57
CA GLU A 81 7.89 -10.54 -2.86
C GLU A 81 7.99 -9.03 -3.13
N LEU A 82 8.77 -8.30 -2.33
CA LEU A 82 8.97 -6.86 -2.54
C LEU A 82 9.68 -6.56 -3.88
N GLU A 83 10.61 -7.40 -4.34
CA GLU A 83 11.23 -7.27 -5.66
C GLU A 83 10.21 -7.42 -6.80
N VAL A 84 9.18 -8.23 -6.61
CA VAL A 84 8.06 -8.35 -7.55
C VAL A 84 7.16 -7.12 -7.45
N ILE A 85 6.76 -6.74 -6.25
CA ILE A 85 5.86 -5.60 -6.00
C ILE A 85 6.45 -4.30 -6.52
N ALA A 86 7.75 -4.08 -6.39
CA ALA A 86 8.43 -2.88 -6.90
C ALA A 86 8.25 -2.65 -8.42
N LYS A 87 7.90 -3.70 -9.16
CA LYS A 87 7.65 -3.65 -10.61
C LYS A 87 6.17 -3.61 -10.96
N THR A 88 5.32 -3.27 -10.01
CA THR A 88 3.88 -3.21 -10.20
C THR A 88 3.36 -1.79 -10.07
N TYR A 89 2.13 -1.60 -10.55
CA TYR A 89 1.42 -0.33 -10.51
C TYR A 89 0.09 -0.52 -9.80
N GLY A 90 -0.24 0.39 -8.89
CA GLY A 90 -1.48 0.40 -8.13
C GLY A 90 -2.46 1.47 -8.59
N LYS A 91 -3.76 1.16 -8.57
CA LYS A 91 -4.85 2.11 -8.69
C LYS A 91 -5.70 2.06 -7.45
N THR A 92 -5.53 3.06 -6.59
CA THR A 92 -6.14 3.13 -5.27
C THR A 92 -7.31 4.09 -5.23
N ILE A 93 -8.44 3.63 -4.73
CA ILE A 93 -9.67 4.41 -4.62
C ILE A 93 -10.11 4.40 -3.16
N HIS A 94 -10.08 5.56 -2.51
CA HIS A 94 -10.60 5.76 -1.17
C HIS A 94 -12.04 6.26 -1.22
N PHE A 95 -12.88 5.69 -0.37
CA PHE A 95 -14.28 6.08 -0.22
C PHE A 95 -14.64 6.52 1.21
N TRP A 96 -13.72 6.37 2.16
CA TRP A 96 -13.85 6.92 3.51
C TRP A 96 -12.66 7.81 3.83
N GLN A 97 -12.91 9.10 4.02
CA GLN A 97 -11.85 10.10 4.23
C GLN A 97 -11.50 10.22 5.72
N VAL A 98 -10.94 9.15 6.29
CA VAL A 98 -10.50 9.10 7.69
C VAL A 98 -9.38 10.10 7.99
N ASP A 99 -8.61 10.47 6.96
CA ASP A 99 -7.58 11.50 7.00
C ASP A 99 -8.13 12.90 7.33
N ARG A 100 -9.40 13.16 7.05
CA ARG A 100 -10.13 14.38 7.43
C ARG A 100 -10.82 14.27 8.78
N GLY A 101 -10.88 13.06 9.37
CA GLY A 101 -11.60 12.79 10.59
C GLY A 101 -13.08 12.46 10.36
N ASP A 102 -13.48 12.09 9.14
CA ASP A 102 -14.86 11.72 8.85
C ASP A 102 -15.28 10.47 9.62
N ASN A 103 -16.41 10.55 10.33
CA ASN A 103 -16.96 9.45 11.12
C ASN A 103 -17.81 8.47 10.29
N LEU A 104 -18.07 8.79 9.03
CA LEU A 104 -18.83 7.99 8.06
C LEU A 104 -18.17 8.09 6.69
N PRO A 105 -18.39 7.11 5.80
CA PRO A 105 -17.87 7.16 4.43
C PRO A 105 -18.71 8.12 3.57
N LEU A 106 -18.41 9.41 3.69
CA LEU A 106 -19.18 10.48 3.05
C LEU A 106 -18.50 10.99 1.77
N GLY A 107 -19.33 11.46 0.84
CA GLY A 107 -18.88 12.08 -0.40
C GLY A 107 -18.53 11.09 -1.51
N LEU A 108 -17.85 11.60 -2.54
CA LEU A 108 -17.44 10.79 -3.68
C LEU A 108 -16.12 10.05 -3.39
N PRO A 109 -15.95 8.84 -3.93
CA PRO A 109 -14.66 8.17 -3.92
C PRO A 109 -13.57 9.04 -4.55
N GLN A 110 -12.37 8.94 -4.02
CA GLN A 110 -11.22 9.72 -4.48
C GLN A 110 -10.08 8.81 -4.91
N LEU A 111 -9.45 9.17 -6.01
CA LEU A 111 -8.21 8.54 -6.43
C LEU A 111 -7.09 8.94 -5.46
N MET A 112 -6.33 7.95 -4.99
CA MET A 112 -5.18 8.17 -4.12
C MET A 112 -3.88 7.81 -4.85
N MET A 113 -2.88 8.66 -4.69
CA MET A 113 -1.55 8.46 -5.26
C MET A 113 -0.56 8.08 -4.17
N ALA A 114 0.40 7.24 -4.52
CA ALA A 114 1.48 6.83 -3.65
C ALA A 114 2.50 7.94 -3.39
N LEU A 115 3.37 7.73 -2.41
CA LEU A 115 4.55 8.53 -2.20
C LEU A 115 5.59 8.19 -3.29
N THR A 116 6.22 9.21 -3.86
CA THR A 116 7.14 9.05 -5.00
C THR A 116 8.54 9.61 -4.76
N ARG A 117 8.76 10.31 -3.64
CA ARG A 117 10.04 10.93 -3.29
C ARG A 117 10.18 11.20 -1.80
N ASP A 118 11.41 11.42 -1.36
CA ASP A 118 11.72 11.82 0.01
C ASP A 118 11.02 13.13 0.41
N GLY A 119 10.71 13.25 1.69
CA GLY A 119 10.08 14.44 2.27
C GLY A 119 8.56 14.53 2.09
N GLN A 120 7.93 13.56 1.46
CA GLN A 120 6.47 13.51 1.34
C GLN A 120 5.79 12.88 2.57
N LEU A 121 6.53 12.10 3.37
CA LEU A 121 6.00 11.48 4.58
C LEU A 121 6.06 12.44 5.77
N GLU A 122 4.98 12.51 6.54
CA GLU A 122 4.92 13.30 7.77
C GLU A 122 5.82 12.70 8.87
N ASN A 123 6.52 13.57 9.61
CA ASN A 123 7.51 13.15 10.62
C ASN A 123 6.94 12.25 11.73
N HIS A 124 5.68 12.43 12.12
CA HIS A 124 5.08 11.60 13.17
C HIS A 124 4.86 10.16 12.71
N ILE A 125 4.57 9.93 11.44
CA ILE A 125 4.48 8.59 10.85
C ILE A 125 5.89 8.02 10.64
N ALA A 126 6.83 8.88 10.23
CA ALA A 126 8.22 8.50 10.07
C ALA A 126 8.87 7.93 11.34
N GLY A 127 8.41 8.34 12.50
CA GLY A 127 8.91 7.87 13.79
C GLY A 127 8.30 6.56 14.31
N LEU A 128 7.26 6.03 13.67
CA LEU A 128 6.64 4.79 14.10
C LEU A 128 7.53 3.59 13.75
N ASP A 129 7.83 2.77 14.73
CA ASP A 129 8.54 1.50 14.54
C ASP A 129 7.53 0.35 14.55
N HIS A 130 7.24 -0.17 13.37
CA HIS A 130 6.35 -1.31 13.18
C HIS A 130 7.11 -2.64 12.98
N GLY A 131 8.29 -2.78 13.55
CA GLY A 131 9.15 -3.95 13.36
C GLY A 131 9.73 -4.02 11.95
N ARG A 132 9.84 -2.90 11.30
CA ARG A 132 10.38 -2.77 9.95
C ARG A 132 11.81 -3.25 9.88
N HIS A 133 12.06 -4.08 8.91
CA HIS A 133 13.37 -4.64 8.70
C HIS A 133 14.29 -3.64 7.98
N PRO A 134 15.56 -3.52 8.42
CA PRO A 134 16.60 -2.76 7.72
C PRO A 134 16.88 -3.27 6.29
N LEU A 135 16.13 -4.24 5.81
CA LEU A 135 16.31 -4.84 4.49
C LEU A 135 15.92 -3.89 3.34
N ALA A 136 15.09 -2.91 3.59
CA ALA A 136 14.92 -1.82 2.64
C ALA A 136 16.26 -1.14 2.35
N ASN A 137 17.11 -0.99 3.37
CA ASN A 137 18.47 -0.46 3.21
C ASN A 137 19.43 -1.40 2.51
N ALA A 138 19.18 -2.70 2.51
CA ALA A 138 20.03 -3.69 1.84
C ALA A 138 19.90 -3.65 0.30
N ALA A 139 18.96 -2.94 -0.25
CA ALA A 139 18.91 -2.62 -1.67
C ALA A 139 20.02 -1.64 -2.11
N GLY A 140 20.89 -1.22 -1.20
CA GLY A 140 22.15 -0.56 -1.50
C GLY A 140 22.06 0.88 -1.97
N LYS A 141 21.03 1.62 -1.59
CA LYS A 141 20.85 2.99 -2.11
C LYS A 141 20.53 4.04 -1.04
N GLY A 142 20.97 3.83 0.20
CA GLY A 142 20.78 4.83 1.26
C GLY A 142 19.29 5.10 1.55
N ILE A 143 18.48 4.11 1.36
CA ILE A 143 17.03 4.24 1.48
C ILE A 143 16.67 4.13 2.94
N HIS A 144 15.94 5.09 3.38
CA HIS A 144 15.50 5.21 4.74
C HIS A 144 14.46 4.16 5.04
N SER A 145 14.77 3.37 6.04
CA SER A 145 13.85 2.46 6.64
C SER A 145 12.79 3.27 7.36
N LEU A 146 11.74 3.62 6.70
CA LEU A 146 10.64 4.17 7.44
C LEU A 146 9.47 4.17 6.52
N LEU A 147 8.38 3.42 6.81
CA LEU A 147 7.53 4.23 7.23
C LEU A 147 6.12 4.19 6.94
N ARG A 148 5.67 3.38 6.21
CA ARG A 148 4.27 3.11 6.10
C ARG A 148 4.08 1.62 6.00
N GLU A 149 3.33 1.11 6.92
CA GLU A 149 2.93 -0.28 6.92
C GLU A 149 1.90 -0.49 5.83
N VAL A 150 2.14 -1.47 5.00
CA VAL A 150 1.16 -1.97 4.06
C VAL A 150 1.15 -3.48 4.18
N ASP A 151 0.12 -4.00 4.81
CA ASP A 151 -0.11 -5.42 4.93
C ASP A 151 -0.72 -5.96 3.64
N CYS A 152 -0.01 -6.81 2.93
CA CYS A 152 -0.57 -7.59 1.84
C CYS A 152 -0.84 -9.02 2.32
N GLU A 153 -1.94 -9.21 3.02
CA GLU A 153 -2.42 -10.51 3.44
C GLU A 153 -3.43 -11.08 2.44
N PRO A 154 -3.50 -12.39 2.26
CA PRO A 154 -4.58 -12.99 1.46
C PRO A 154 -5.95 -12.60 2.01
N ILE A 155 -6.89 -12.32 1.13
CA ILE A 155 -8.24 -11.89 1.48
C ILE A 155 -8.97 -12.88 2.43
N ASN A 156 -8.52 -14.13 2.44
CA ASN A 156 -9.05 -15.17 3.35
C ASN A 156 -8.70 -14.92 4.83
N SER A 157 -7.77 -14.00 5.12
CA SER A 157 -7.43 -13.60 6.48
C SER A 157 -8.26 -12.42 6.99
N VAL A 158 -9.08 -11.80 6.14
CA VAL A 158 -10.01 -10.75 6.57
C VAL A 158 -10.94 -11.32 7.63
N PRO A 159 -11.06 -10.70 8.80
CA PRO A 159 -11.90 -11.19 9.88
C PRO A 159 -13.33 -11.46 9.41
N ARG A 160 -13.88 -12.62 9.75
CA ARG A 160 -15.27 -13.03 9.38
C ARG A 160 -16.36 -12.05 9.84
N ALA A 161 -16.02 -11.05 10.64
CA ALA A 161 -16.95 -10.02 11.10
C ALA A 161 -17.44 -9.09 9.95
N PHE A 162 -16.86 -9.22 8.76
CA PHE A 162 -17.24 -8.41 7.59
C PHE A 162 -17.98 -9.24 6.51
N VAL A 163 -18.38 -10.47 6.80
CA VAL A 163 -19.20 -11.30 5.90
C VAL A 163 -20.62 -11.39 6.45
#